data_3c863c1c05734a34a92afe0b31265dfd
#
_entry.id   3c863c1c05734a34a92afe0b31265dfd
#
_cell.length_a   1.000
_cell.length_b   1.000
_cell.length_c   1.000
_cell.angle_alpha   90.00
_cell.angle_beta   90.00
_cell.angle_gamma   90.00
#
_symmetry.space_group_name_H-M   'P 1'
#
loop_
_entity.id
_entity.type
_entity.pdbx_description
1 polymer ?
#
loop_
_entity_poly.entity_id
_entity_poly.type
_entity_poly.pdbx_seq_one_letter_code
_entity_poly.pdbx_strand_id
1 'polypeptide(L)'
;AQDSLRFISPKANYDLREYIIKAHEVKFINCADARIYTSDGEIEVKKNANMKPLEDAKIIANVTTKYHTITSANVKLKARRDYEAEGDYEYISGDGSKQLIHFNNIRVDSSLQTVASGDILEKDKFMLSKYFHYKGRTKIEANKAGMNFRGATYLEHKCNSLGKTWIGFSSDIDPSNVMIPIEPGIQ
;
A
#
# COMPACT_ATOMS: atom_id res chain seq x y z
N ALA A 1 -11.52 -14.92 22.96
CA ALA A 1 -10.36 -14.15 23.42
C ALA A 1 -9.89 -13.30 22.24
N GLN A 2 -10.04 -11.98 22.34
CA GLN A 2 -9.44 -11.09 21.35
C GLN A 2 -7.94 -11.30 21.37
N ASP A 3 -7.36 -11.63 20.24
CA ASP A 3 -5.92 -11.68 20.03
C ASP A 3 -5.34 -10.31 20.44
N SER A 4 -4.72 -10.24 21.61
CA SER A 4 -4.26 -8.97 22.19
C SER A 4 -3.12 -8.39 21.37
N LEU A 5 -3.36 -7.24 20.75
CA LEU A 5 -2.31 -6.44 20.13
C LEU A 5 -1.28 -6.04 21.21
N ARG A 6 0.01 -6.06 20.85
CA ARG A 6 1.11 -5.71 21.77
C ARG A 6 2.03 -4.70 21.11
N PHE A 7 2.38 -3.67 21.86
CA PHE A 7 3.43 -2.71 21.53
C PHE A 7 4.18 -2.29 22.79
N ILE A 8 5.32 -1.67 22.62
CA ILE A 8 6.17 -1.21 23.73
C ILE A 8 6.11 0.31 23.75
N SER A 9 5.78 0.84 24.93
CA SER A 9 5.84 2.27 25.20
C SER A 9 6.62 2.48 26.50
N PRO A 10 7.66 3.33 26.50
CA PRO A 10 8.40 3.65 27.73
C PRO A 10 7.61 4.55 28.68
N LYS A 11 6.59 5.25 28.17
CA LYS A 11 5.77 6.18 28.95
C LYS A 11 4.31 6.10 28.55
N ALA A 12 3.41 5.99 29.51
CA ALA A 12 1.97 6.03 29.27
C ALA A 12 1.27 6.87 30.34
N ASN A 13 0.26 7.62 29.92
CA ASN A 13 -0.64 8.38 30.77
C ASN A 13 -2.04 7.77 30.68
N TYR A 14 -2.73 7.71 31.81
CA TYR A 14 -4.13 7.29 31.85
C TYR A 14 -5.02 8.46 32.26
N ASP A 15 -5.95 8.80 31.39
CA ASP A 15 -6.99 9.78 31.70
C ASP A 15 -8.20 9.06 32.32
N LEU A 16 -8.39 9.33 33.63
CA LEU A 16 -9.47 8.72 34.40
C LEU A 16 -10.87 9.22 34.03
N ARG A 17 -10.97 10.41 33.41
CA ARG A 17 -12.28 10.99 33.03
C ARG A 17 -12.75 10.42 31.71
N GLU A 18 -11.85 10.35 30.73
CA GLU A 18 -12.12 9.88 29.39
C GLU A 18 -11.93 8.37 29.23
N TYR A 19 -11.32 7.70 30.22
CA TYR A 19 -10.93 6.29 30.15
C TYR A 19 -10.02 5.99 28.95
N ILE A 20 -9.07 6.90 28.69
CA ILE A 20 -8.10 6.81 27.58
C ILE A 20 -6.72 6.56 28.13
N ILE A 21 -6.01 5.58 27.54
CA ILE A 21 -4.57 5.39 27.71
C ILE A 21 -3.88 6.08 26.54
N LYS A 22 -2.97 7.03 26.82
CA LYS A 22 -2.06 7.64 25.85
C LYS A 22 -0.67 7.07 26.08
N ALA A 23 -0.20 6.29 25.13
CA ALA A 23 1.15 5.74 25.11
C ALA A 23 2.04 6.64 24.24
N HIS A 24 3.24 6.96 24.71
CA HIS A 24 4.19 7.86 24.07
C HIS A 24 5.47 7.13 23.69
N GLU A 25 6.21 7.66 22.74
CA GLU A 25 7.49 7.15 22.25
C GLU A 25 7.38 5.70 21.73
N VAL A 26 6.23 5.36 21.16
CA VAL A 26 6.02 4.07 20.51
C VAL A 26 6.73 4.06 19.18
N LYS A 27 7.77 3.25 19.05
CA LYS A 27 8.58 3.19 17.82
C LYS A 27 7.83 2.54 16.66
N PHE A 28 7.12 1.44 16.94
CA PHE A 28 6.33 0.70 15.95
C PHE A 28 5.35 -0.26 16.61
N ILE A 29 4.39 -0.70 15.81
CA ILE A 29 3.46 -1.78 16.15
C ILE A 29 3.65 -2.89 15.13
N ASN A 30 3.75 -4.15 15.58
CA ASN A 30 3.69 -5.31 14.68
C ASN A 30 2.25 -5.80 14.62
N CYS A 31 1.69 -5.89 13.42
CA CYS A 31 0.36 -6.40 13.15
C CYS A 31 0.41 -7.34 11.94
N ALA A 32 -0.01 -8.59 12.13
CA ALA A 32 0.17 -9.67 11.15
C ALA A 32 1.64 -9.78 10.68
N ASP A 33 1.90 -9.64 9.40
CA ASP A 33 3.23 -9.62 8.80
C ASP A 33 3.86 -8.22 8.75
N ALA A 34 3.05 -7.17 8.98
CA ALA A 34 3.47 -5.78 8.83
C ALA A 34 4.09 -5.18 10.09
N ARG A 35 4.93 -4.17 9.85
CA ARG A 35 5.40 -3.23 10.87
C ARG A 35 4.91 -1.83 10.55
N ILE A 36 4.21 -1.24 11.51
CA ILE A 36 3.54 0.05 11.37
C ILE A 36 4.24 1.05 12.29
N TYR A 37 4.76 2.12 11.72
CA TYR A 37 5.38 3.22 12.44
C TYR A 37 4.38 4.37 12.52
N THR A 38 4.21 4.92 13.71
CA THR A 38 3.41 6.12 13.93
C THR A 38 4.22 7.36 13.53
N SER A 39 3.58 8.42 13.10
CA SER A 39 4.23 9.68 12.72
C SER A 39 4.79 10.43 13.94
N ASP A 40 4.05 10.40 15.05
CA ASP A 40 4.33 11.15 16.28
C ASP A 40 4.82 10.27 17.44
N GLY A 41 4.80 8.96 17.28
CA GLY A 41 5.11 8.02 18.37
C GLY A 41 3.99 7.89 19.40
N GLU A 42 2.78 8.40 19.13
CA GLU A 42 1.66 8.37 20.06
C GLU A 42 0.62 7.31 19.68
N ILE A 43 0.03 6.68 20.68
CA ILE A 43 -1.06 5.73 20.53
C ILE A 43 -2.11 6.00 21.59
N GLU A 44 -3.33 6.21 21.16
CA GLU A 44 -4.49 6.32 22.05
C GLU A 44 -5.31 5.05 22.06
N VAL A 45 -5.50 4.48 23.27
CA VAL A 45 -6.34 3.31 23.49
C VAL A 45 -7.53 3.74 24.35
N LYS A 46 -8.72 3.64 23.78
CA LYS A 46 -9.99 3.96 24.42
C LYS A 46 -10.56 2.75 25.16
N LYS A 47 -11.66 2.96 25.87
CA LYS A 47 -12.45 1.92 26.52
C LYS A 47 -12.70 0.73 25.56
N ASN A 48 -12.67 -0.50 26.10
CA ASN A 48 -12.82 -1.73 25.36
C ASN A 48 -11.66 -2.03 24.38
N ALA A 49 -10.47 -1.51 24.64
CA ALA A 49 -9.27 -1.69 23.81
C ALA A 49 -9.43 -1.17 22.36
N ASN A 50 -10.36 -0.23 22.15
CA ASN A 50 -10.54 0.39 20.86
C ASN A 50 -9.43 1.44 20.64
N MET A 51 -8.63 1.28 19.61
CA MET A 51 -7.54 2.20 19.28
C MET A 51 -8.03 3.30 18.34
N LYS A 52 -7.55 4.53 18.58
CA LYS A 52 -7.72 5.61 17.61
C LYS A 52 -6.95 5.26 16.34
N PRO A 53 -7.49 5.50 15.13
CA PRO A 53 -6.73 5.33 13.90
C PRO A 53 -5.40 6.10 13.94
N LEU A 54 -4.36 5.50 13.37
CA LEU A 54 -3.05 6.14 13.22
C LEU A 54 -3.07 6.94 11.93
N GLU A 55 -2.77 8.22 12.01
CA GLU A 55 -2.69 9.13 10.87
C GLU A 55 -1.24 9.29 10.43
N ASP A 56 -1.02 9.48 9.13
CA ASP A 56 0.30 9.66 8.50
C ASP A 56 1.33 8.58 8.91
N ALA A 57 0.85 7.36 9.07
CA ALA A 57 1.67 6.23 9.45
C ALA A 57 2.49 5.70 8.26
N LYS A 58 3.59 5.00 8.58
CA LYS A 58 4.38 4.26 7.60
C LYS A 58 4.21 2.76 7.82
N ILE A 59 3.81 2.04 6.80
CA ILE A 59 3.65 0.58 6.83
C ILE A 59 4.78 -0.07 6.04
N ILE A 60 5.56 -0.94 6.69
CA ILE A 60 6.42 -1.90 6.01
C ILE A 60 5.61 -3.19 5.91
N ALA A 61 5.11 -3.50 4.73
CA ALA A 61 4.36 -4.70 4.46
C ALA A 61 5.32 -5.89 4.42
N ASN A 62 5.19 -6.81 5.36
CA ASN A 62 6.07 -7.94 5.61
C ASN A 62 7.48 -7.54 6.11
N VAL A 63 7.71 -7.73 7.41
CA VAL A 63 8.99 -7.39 8.07
C VAL A 63 10.19 -8.20 7.59
N THR A 64 9.95 -9.33 6.93
CA THR A 64 11.01 -10.22 6.41
C THR A 64 11.45 -9.79 5.01
N THR A 65 10.51 -9.67 4.07
CA THR A 65 10.81 -9.34 2.67
C THR A 65 11.06 -7.86 2.47
N LYS A 66 10.28 -7.00 3.14
CA LYS A 66 10.35 -5.53 3.07
C LYS A 66 10.25 -4.96 1.64
N TYR A 67 9.61 -5.69 0.74
CA TYR A 67 9.49 -5.27 -0.65
C TYR A 67 8.66 -4.00 -0.81
N HIS A 68 7.63 -3.83 0.03
CA HIS A 68 6.70 -2.74 -0.10
C HIS A 68 6.65 -1.88 1.14
N THR A 69 6.79 -0.58 0.92
CA THR A 69 6.61 0.46 1.94
C THR A 69 5.48 1.37 1.51
N ILE A 70 4.53 1.61 2.39
CA ILE A 70 3.40 2.51 2.20
C ILE A 70 3.55 3.66 3.18
N THR A 71 3.37 4.87 2.72
CA THR A 71 3.52 6.12 3.48
C THR A 71 2.22 6.88 3.54
N SER A 72 2.16 7.92 4.36
CA SER A 72 0.96 8.74 4.56
C SER A 72 -0.28 7.88 4.83
N ALA A 73 -0.07 6.77 5.56
CA ALA A 73 -1.12 5.79 5.75
C ALA A 73 -2.05 6.15 6.91
N ASN A 74 -3.35 5.98 6.67
CA ASN A 74 -4.40 6.03 7.66
C ASN A 74 -4.72 4.60 8.10
N VAL A 75 -4.32 4.22 9.33
CA VAL A 75 -4.34 2.82 9.76
C VAL A 75 -5.34 2.61 10.89
N LYS A 76 -6.29 1.71 10.69
CA LYS A 76 -7.22 1.24 11.70
C LYS A 76 -6.84 -0.16 12.17
N LEU A 77 -6.21 -0.23 13.34
CA LEU A 77 -5.86 -1.49 13.98
C LEU A 77 -7.11 -2.11 14.61
N LYS A 78 -7.44 -3.33 14.22
CA LYS A 78 -8.59 -4.09 14.73
C LYS A 78 -8.20 -5.16 15.73
N ALA A 79 -7.11 -5.87 15.45
CA ALA A 79 -6.57 -6.93 16.28
C ALA A 79 -5.07 -7.13 16.01
N ARG A 80 -4.43 -8.04 16.73
CA ARG A 80 -3.02 -8.38 16.53
C ARG A 80 -2.68 -8.84 15.11
N ARG A 81 -3.66 -9.41 14.40
CA ARG A 81 -3.49 -9.98 13.05
C ARG A 81 -4.45 -9.39 12.03
N ASP A 82 -5.05 -8.25 12.37
CA ASP A 82 -6.03 -7.62 11.50
C ASP A 82 -5.94 -6.10 11.59
N TYR A 83 -5.78 -5.48 10.44
CA TYR A 83 -5.85 -4.03 10.28
C TYR A 83 -6.39 -3.68 8.90
N GLU A 84 -6.93 -2.49 8.79
CA GLU A 84 -7.33 -1.85 7.54
C GLU A 84 -6.61 -0.53 7.42
N ALA A 85 -6.25 -0.18 6.21
CA ALA A 85 -5.60 1.10 5.94
C ALA A 85 -5.86 1.59 4.50
N GLU A 86 -5.55 2.84 4.30
CA GLU A 86 -5.31 3.49 3.00
C GLU A 86 -3.99 4.24 3.07
N GLY A 87 -3.35 4.49 1.95
CA GLY A 87 -2.06 5.19 1.94
C GLY A 87 -1.39 5.19 0.58
N ASP A 88 -0.23 5.82 0.50
CA ASP A 88 0.48 6.08 -0.73
C ASP A 88 1.71 5.18 -0.90
N TYR A 89 1.83 4.63 -2.09
CA TYR A 89 2.96 3.80 -2.51
C TYR A 89 3.79 4.52 -3.56
N GLU A 90 5.09 4.66 -3.32
CA GLU A 90 6.02 5.22 -4.31
C GLU A 90 6.38 4.14 -5.34
N TYR A 91 5.87 4.28 -6.55
CA TYR A 91 6.26 3.47 -7.69
C TYR A 91 7.46 4.10 -8.36
N ILE A 92 8.55 3.33 -8.49
CA ILE A 92 9.77 3.76 -9.16
C ILE A 92 9.89 2.92 -10.43
N SER A 93 9.72 3.55 -11.59
CA SER A 93 9.87 2.87 -12.87
C SER A 93 11.34 2.60 -13.22
N GLY A 94 11.59 1.74 -14.21
CA GLY A 94 12.95 1.34 -14.61
C GLY A 94 13.86 2.47 -15.08
N ASP A 95 13.31 3.65 -15.43
CA ASP A 95 14.07 4.86 -15.74
C ASP A 95 14.33 5.77 -14.53
N GLY A 96 13.91 5.33 -13.34
CA GLY A 96 14.06 6.06 -12.08
C GLY A 96 12.99 7.12 -11.82
N SER A 97 11.99 7.27 -12.69
CA SER A 97 10.88 8.19 -12.43
C SER A 97 10.01 7.69 -11.28
N LYS A 98 9.56 8.62 -10.44
CA LYS A 98 8.78 8.34 -9.24
C LYS A 98 7.36 8.83 -9.41
N GLN A 99 6.40 7.99 -9.07
CA GLN A 99 4.99 8.29 -9.11
C GLN A 99 4.31 7.72 -7.87
N LEU A 100 3.26 8.36 -7.39
CA LEU A 100 2.48 7.87 -6.26
C LEU A 100 1.27 7.07 -6.76
N ILE A 101 1.05 5.92 -6.14
CA ILE A 101 -0.16 5.12 -6.29
C ILE A 101 -0.88 5.15 -4.95
N HIS A 102 -2.11 5.66 -4.94
CA HIS A 102 -2.94 5.61 -3.75
C HIS A 102 -3.62 4.25 -3.62
N PHE A 103 -3.30 3.52 -2.55
CA PHE A 103 -4.01 2.30 -2.17
C PHE A 103 -5.15 2.64 -1.21
N ASN A 104 -6.37 2.54 -1.70
CA ASN A 104 -7.58 2.78 -0.92
C ASN A 104 -8.07 1.54 -0.14
N ASN A 105 -7.42 0.39 -0.33
CA ASN A 105 -7.77 -0.84 0.35
C ASN A 105 -6.49 -1.63 0.69
N ILE A 106 -6.02 -1.43 1.90
CA ILE A 106 -4.90 -2.16 2.49
C ILE A 106 -5.47 -3.00 3.63
N ARG A 107 -5.20 -4.30 3.63
CA ARG A 107 -5.74 -5.23 4.63
C ARG A 107 -4.86 -6.47 4.79
N VAL A 108 -5.15 -7.25 5.81
CA VAL A 108 -4.57 -8.59 5.99
C VAL A 108 -5.47 -9.62 5.32
N ASP A 109 -4.91 -10.53 4.56
CA ASP A 109 -5.64 -11.63 3.94
C ASP A 109 -5.75 -12.87 4.84
N SER A 110 -6.39 -13.93 4.35
CA SER A 110 -6.56 -15.19 5.09
C SER A 110 -5.24 -15.92 5.39
N SER A 111 -4.17 -15.60 4.67
CA SER A 111 -2.82 -16.13 4.88
C SER A 111 -1.99 -15.27 5.85
N LEU A 112 -2.62 -14.30 6.50
CA LEU A 112 -1.99 -13.32 7.38
C LEU A 112 -0.92 -12.46 6.68
N GLN A 113 -1.09 -12.22 5.37
CA GLN A 113 -0.24 -11.38 4.56
C GLN A 113 -0.92 -10.04 4.29
N THR A 114 -0.15 -8.98 4.33
CA THR A 114 -0.61 -7.66 3.88
C THR A 114 -0.82 -7.67 2.37
N VAL A 115 -2.01 -7.28 1.97
CA VAL A 115 -2.37 -7.04 0.56
C VAL A 115 -2.90 -5.62 0.44
N ALA A 116 -2.52 -4.94 -0.64
CA ALA A 116 -3.05 -3.62 -0.94
C ALA A 116 -3.52 -3.55 -2.39
N SER A 117 -4.56 -2.76 -2.63
CA SER A 117 -5.07 -2.50 -3.98
C SER A 117 -5.55 -1.07 -4.11
N GLY A 118 -5.43 -0.54 -5.32
CA GLY A 118 -5.89 0.80 -5.69
C GLY A 118 -6.21 0.87 -7.17
N ASP A 119 -6.93 1.90 -7.56
CA ASP A 119 -7.30 2.15 -8.93
C ASP A 119 -6.54 3.38 -9.46
N ILE A 120 -5.87 3.21 -10.57
CA ILE A 120 -5.16 4.27 -11.31
C ILE A 120 -6.08 4.73 -12.43
N LEU A 121 -6.46 6.00 -12.39
CA LEU A 121 -7.38 6.58 -13.35
C LEU A 121 -6.62 7.23 -14.52
N GLU A 122 -7.27 7.36 -15.66
CA GLU A 122 -6.67 8.01 -16.84
C GLU A 122 -6.18 9.44 -16.57
N LYS A 123 -6.89 10.19 -15.72
CA LYS A 123 -6.52 11.53 -15.29
C LYS A 123 -5.20 11.61 -14.53
N ASP A 124 -4.78 10.51 -13.90
CA ASP A 124 -3.55 10.43 -13.11
C ASP A 124 -2.31 10.37 -14.00
N LYS A 125 -2.49 10.11 -15.31
CA LYS A 125 -1.43 10.06 -16.33
C LYS A 125 -0.27 9.15 -15.93
N PHE A 126 -0.58 8.06 -15.25
CA PHE A 126 0.40 7.15 -14.72
C PHE A 126 1.20 6.46 -15.84
N MET A 127 2.51 6.42 -15.67
CA MET A 127 3.45 5.80 -16.59
C MET A 127 3.94 4.47 -15.99
N LEU A 128 3.57 3.36 -16.61
CA LEU A 128 4.06 2.05 -16.23
C LEU A 128 5.57 1.89 -16.53
N SER A 129 6.00 2.52 -17.61
CA SER A 129 7.40 2.70 -18.00
C SER A 129 7.53 3.96 -18.85
N LYS A 130 8.75 4.31 -19.27
CA LYS A 130 9.04 5.51 -20.07
C LYS A 130 8.10 5.76 -21.26
N TYR A 131 7.51 4.71 -21.83
CA TYR A 131 6.72 4.80 -23.04
C TYR A 131 5.29 4.28 -22.90
N PHE A 132 4.93 3.72 -21.76
CA PHE A 132 3.62 3.09 -21.58
C PHE A 132 2.84 3.78 -20.49
N HIS A 133 1.73 4.39 -20.87
CA HIS A 133 0.70 4.84 -19.96
C HIS A 133 -0.13 3.66 -19.48
N TYR A 134 -0.66 3.78 -18.28
CA TYR A 134 -1.51 2.75 -17.68
C TYR A 134 -2.72 3.38 -16.99
N LYS A 135 -3.84 2.68 -17.06
CA LYS A 135 -5.02 2.89 -16.21
C LYS A 135 -5.63 1.55 -15.83
N GLY A 136 -6.13 1.44 -14.62
CA GLY A 136 -6.77 0.22 -14.12
C GLY A 136 -6.44 -0.06 -12.68
N ARG A 137 -6.73 -1.28 -12.25
CA ARG A 137 -6.47 -1.73 -10.90
C ARG A 137 -5.05 -2.23 -10.75
N THR A 138 -4.41 -1.84 -9.65
CA THR A 138 -3.14 -2.42 -9.22
C THR A 138 -3.26 -3.07 -7.86
N LYS A 139 -2.46 -4.11 -7.62
CA LYS A 139 -2.43 -4.87 -6.38
C LYS A 139 -0.99 -5.23 -6.01
N ILE A 140 -0.68 -5.19 -4.72
CA ILE A 140 0.55 -5.77 -4.15
C ILE A 140 0.19 -6.89 -3.17
N GLU A 141 1.08 -7.87 -3.08
CA GLU A 141 1.11 -8.92 -2.06
C GLU A 141 2.44 -8.85 -1.35
N ALA A 142 2.44 -8.67 -0.04
CA ALA A 142 3.63 -8.33 0.74
C ALA A 142 4.80 -9.34 0.62
N ASN A 143 4.52 -10.58 0.27
CA ASN A 143 5.51 -11.63 0.07
C ASN A 143 6.09 -11.69 -1.35
N LYS A 144 5.60 -10.87 -2.29
CA LYS A 144 6.07 -10.79 -3.68
C LYS A 144 6.68 -9.44 -3.96
N ALA A 145 7.82 -9.38 -4.65
CA ALA A 145 8.45 -8.12 -5.03
C ALA A 145 7.69 -7.38 -6.14
N GLY A 146 7.05 -8.14 -7.04
CA GLY A 146 6.28 -7.59 -8.15
C GLY A 146 4.91 -7.06 -7.74
N MET A 147 4.36 -6.25 -8.63
CA MET A 147 3.01 -5.67 -8.53
C MET A 147 2.13 -6.24 -9.63
N ASN A 148 0.90 -6.57 -9.30
CA ASN A 148 -0.10 -6.99 -10.29
C ASN A 148 -0.81 -5.77 -10.87
N PHE A 149 -0.84 -5.64 -12.19
CA PHE A 149 -1.55 -4.62 -12.93
C PHE A 149 -2.63 -5.26 -13.81
N ARG A 150 -3.87 -4.79 -13.70
CA ARG A 150 -5.03 -5.27 -14.47
C ARG A 150 -5.86 -4.10 -14.97
N GLY A 151 -5.78 -3.83 -16.27
CA GLY A 151 -6.47 -2.67 -16.85
C GLY A 151 -6.16 -2.50 -18.33
N ALA A 152 -5.70 -1.32 -18.71
CA ALA A 152 -5.32 -1.02 -20.06
C ALA A 152 -4.03 -0.16 -20.10
N THR A 153 -3.29 -0.32 -21.17
CA THR A 153 -2.08 0.45 -21.47
C THR A 153 -2.15 1.04 -22.88
N TYR A 154 -1.45 2.14 -23.11
CA TYR A 154 -1.17 2.61 -24.46
C TYR A 154 0.29 3.06 -24.59
N LEU A 155 0.84 2.89 -25.79
CA LEU A 155 2.20 3.34 -26.14
C LEU A 155 2.21 4.83 -26.45
N GLU A 156 3.04 5.60 -25.75
CA GLU A 156 3.34 6.99 -26.11
C GLU A 156 4.22 7.02 -27.36
N HIS A 157 3.76 7.64 -28.43
CA HIS A 157 4.49 7.75 -29.68
C HIS A 157 4.25 9.09 -30.37
N LYS A 158 5.17 9.50 -31.24
CA LYS A 158 5.11 10.75 -32.00
C LYS A 158 4.46 10.61 -33.40
N CYS A 159 4.00 9.41 -33.75
CA CYS A 159 3.43 9.15 -35.07
C CYS A 159 1.96 9.63 -35.11
N ASN A 160 1.68 10.64 -35.91
CA ASN A 160 0.33 11.22 -36.00
C ASN A 160 -0.69 10.29 -36.73
N SER A 161 -0.23 9.30 -37.49
CA SER A 161 -1.08 8.33 -38.18
C SER A 161 -1.54 7.17 -37.30
N LEU A 162 -0.84 6.93 -36.17
CA LEU A 162 -1.23 5.94 -35.18
C LEU A 162 -2.00 6.64 -34.07
N GLY A 163 -3.30 6.37 -33.97
CA GLY A 163 -4.10 6.87 -32.85
C GLY A 163 -3.64 6.32 -31.51
N LYS A 164 -3.86 7.07 -30.43
CA LYS A 164 -3.66 6.57 -29.07
C LYS A 164 -4.76 5.57 -28.72
N THR A 165 -4.46 4.30 -28.81
CA THR A 165 -5.41 3.22 -28.53
C THR A 165 -5.05 2.53 -27.21
N TRP A 166 -6.02 2.41 -26.31
CA TRP A 166 -5.88 1.63 -25.10
C TRP A 166 -6.01 0.14 -25.42
N ILE A 167 -5.03 -0.64 -25.01
CA ILE A 167 -4.98 -2.10 -25.18
C ILE A 167 -5.14 -2.75 -23.80
N GLY A 168 -5.97 -3.79 -23.73
CA GLY A 168 -6.15 -4.57 -22.52
C GLY A 168 -4.83 -5.12 -22.02
N PHE A 169 -4.59 -5.02 -20.71
CA PHE A 169 -3.32 -5.38 -20.07
C PHE A 169 -3.55 -6.07 -18.74
N SER A 170 -2.90 -7.21 -18.54
CA SER A 170 -2.88 -7.90 -17.24
C SER A 170 -1.53 -8.59 -17.07
N SER A 171 -0.74 -8.16 -16.10
CA SER A 171 0.58 -8.76 -15.83
C SER A 171 1.03 -8.51 -14.40
N ASP A 172 1.86 -9.42 -13.88
CA ASP A 172 2.70 -9.15 -12.72
C ASP A 172 3.99 -8.48 -13.20
N ILE A 173 4.25 -7.30 -12.69
CA ILE A 173 5.39 -6.48 -13.12
C ILE A 173 6.33 -6.27 -11.94
N ASP A 174 7.61 -6.58 -12.18
CA ASP A 174 8.69 -6.02 -11.42
C ASP A 174 8.98 -4.60 -11.95
N PRO A 175 8.82 -3.54 -11.13
CA PRO A 175 9.05 -2.17 -11.57
C PRO A 175 10.45 -1.92 -12.15
N SER A 176 11.45 -2.71 -11.72
CA SER A 176 12.81 -2.63 -12.23
C SER A 176 12.99 -3.27 -13.63
N ASN A 177 12.04 -4.12 -14.04
CA ASN A 177 12.09 -4.84 -15.32
C ASN A 177 10.69 -4.98 -15.92
N VAL A 178 10.17 -3.89 -16.46
CA VAL A 178 8.83 -3.85 -17.05
C VAL A 178 8.82 -4.52 -18.42
N MET A 179 8.26 -5.73 -18.51
CA MET A 179 7.99 -6.40 -19.77
C MET A 179 6.49 -6.36 -20.06
N ILE A 180 6.10 -5.77 -21.19
CA ILE A 180 4.70 -5.74 -21.64
C ILE A 180 4.52 -6.82 -22.70
N PRO A 181 3.79 -7.91 -22.40
CA PRO A 181 3.51 -8.92 -23.39
C PRO A 181 2.65 -8.32 -24.51
N ILE A 182 3.17 -8.34 -25.73
CA ILE A 182 2.40 -7.98 -26.93
C ILE A 182 1.90 -9.31 -27.52
N GLU A 183 0.63 -9.60 -27.34
CA GLU A 183 0.03 -10.70 -28.09
C GLU A 183 0.03 -10.33 -29.58
N PRO A 184 0.54 -11.19 -30.48
CA PRO A 184 0.41 -10.96 -31.91
C PRO A 184 -1.10 -10.91 -32.23
N GLY A 185 -1.55 -9.75 -32.70
CA GLY A 185 -2.95 -9.56 -33.06
C GLY A 185 -3.38 -10.65 -34.03
N ILE A 186 -4.48 -11.31 -33.75
CA ILE A 186 -5.19 -12.16 -34.70
C ILE A 186 -5.60 -11.22 -35.83
N GLN A 187 -5.01 -11.43 -37.01
CA GLN A 187 -5.40 -10.76 -38.27
C GLN A 187 -6.79 -11.20 -38.68
#